data_14944c9fa44d0d5079f715ddc80bf85c
#
_entry.id   14944c9fa44d0d5079f715ddc80bf85c
#
_cell.length_a   1.000
_cell.length_b   1.000
_cell.length_c   1.000
_cell.angle_alpha   90.00
_cell.angle_beta   90.00
_cell.angle_gamma   90.00
#
_symmetry.space_group_name_H-M   'P 1'
#
loop_
_entity.id
_entity.type
_entity.pdbx_description
1 polymer ?
#
loop_
_entity_poly.entity_id
_entity_poly.type
_entity_poly.pdbx_seq_one_letter_code
_entity_poly.pdbx_strand_id
1 'polypeptide(L)'
;MSDCQEPSYQQYLIYKPFRKQNLSQDFWLNKEKYLIDSSSNLILLKNNSNFDKLPKIFGEDAENHFINFLNKLNNNNFPNKKIINYYYFQIGRWDIQLDGNKTIKFPHNNVDEAIRKSIELLNRKDFENYNIIDLRVNGKIIVE
;
A
#
# COMPACT_ATOMS: atom_id res chain seq x y z
N MET A 1 -24.90 -16.73 -6.19
CA MET A 1 -24.51 -16.29 -6.18
C MET A 1 -23.86 -15.51 -5.91
N SER A 2 -23.68 -15.28 -5.84
CA SER A 2 -23.15 -14.66 -5.78
C SER A 2 -22.47 -13.95 -5.65
N ASP A 3 -22.36 -13.73 -5.70
CA ASP A 3 -21.86 -13.17 -5.72
C ASP A 3 -21.10 -12.52 -5.71
N CYS A 4 -21.03 -12.36 -5.81
CA CYS A 4 -20.39 -11.78 -5.84
C CYS A 4 -19.78 -11.07 -6.01
N GLN A 5 -19.71 -10.89 -6.32
CA GLN A 5 -19.03 -10.23 -6.59
C GLN A 5 -18.79 -9.07 -6.58
N GLU A 6 -18.63 -8.44 -6.49
CA GLU A 6 -18.29 -7.36 -6.55
C GLU A 6 -17.09 -6.85 -6.46
N PRO A 7 -16.43 -7.08 -6.50
CA PRO A 7 -15.14 -6.70 -6.22
C PRO A 7 -14.44 -5.88 -7.14
N SER A 8 -14.86 -5.68 -8.23
CA SER A 8 -14.17 -4.86 -9.16
C SER A 8 -14.18 -3.39 -8.79
N TYR A 9 -14.78 -3.05 -7.68
CA TYR A 9 -14.88 -1.66 -7.26
C TYR A 9 -14.16 -1.39 -5.96
N GLN A 10 -13.09 -2.11 -5.71
CA GLN A 10 -12.28 -1.77 -4.56
C GLN A 10 -11.73 -0.38 -4.73
N GLN A 11 -11.83 0.40 -3.67
CA GLN A 11 -11.36 1.76 -3.66
C GLN A 11 -10.33 1.93 -2.58
N TYR A 12 -9.43 2.87 -2.82
CA TYR A 12 -8.35 3.20 -1.92
C TYR A 12 -8.31 4.70 -1.74
N LEU A 13 -7.88 5.14 -0.59
CA LEU A 13 -7.78 6.55 -0.29
C LEU A 13 -6.34 6.98 -0.48
N ILE A 14 -6.09 7.86 -1.43
CA ILE A 14 -4.74 8.32 -1.67
C ILE A 14 -4.60 9.77 -1.23
N TYR A 15 -3.52 10.06 -0.55
CA TYR A 15 -3.20 11.38 -0.07
C TYR A 15 -2.13 11.98 -0.95
N LYS A 16 -2.43 13.12 -1.56
CA LYS A 16 -1.46 13.83 -2.38
C LYS A 16 -1.18 15.16 -1.73
N PRO A 17 0.09 15.55 -1.64
CA PRO A 17 0.37 16.90 -1.15
C PRO A 17 -0.17 17.92 -2.13
N PHE A 18 -0.67 19.00 -1.57
CA PHE A 18 -1.15 20.10 -2.38
C PHE A 18 0.04 20.70 -3.08
N ARG A 19 -0.01 20.80 -4.40
CA ARG A 19 1.12 21.31 -5.15
C ARG A 19 1.20 22.82 -5.03
N LYS A 20 2.13 23.27 -4.23
CA LYS A 20 2.50 24.68 -4.17
C LYS A 20 3.95 24.80 -4.48
N GLN A 21 4.32 25.94 -5.02
CA GLN A 21 5.71 26.19 -5.35
C GLN A 21 6.56 26.33 -4.11
N ASN A 22 5.97 26.79 -3.03
CA ASN A 22 6.69 26.93 -1.78
C ASN A 22 6.54 25.71 -0.96
N LEU A 23 7.65 25.01 -0.74
CA LEU A 23 7.67 23.82 0.10
C LEU A 23 7.83 24.22 1.55
N SER A 24 6.82 24.92 2.06
CA SER A 24 6.80 25.28 3.47
C SER A 24 6.24 24.11 4.26
N GLN A 25 6.21 24.27 5.59
CA GLN A 25 5.60 23.29 6.44
C GLN A 25 4.13 23.07 6.10
N ASP A 26 3.49 24.07 5.54
CA ASP A 26 2.09 23.96 5.13
C ASP A 26 1.88 22.96 4.01
N PHE A 27 2.95 22.63 3.29
CA PHE A 27 2.89 21.67 2.21
C PHE A 27 2.28 20.35 2.67
N TRP A 28 2.69 19.88 3.84
CA TRP A 28 2.20 18.60 4.36
C TRP A 28 0.86 18.71 5.06
N LEU A 29 0.48 19.92 5.47
CA LEU A 29 -0.80 20.14 6.14
C LEU A 29 -1.95 20.23 5.15
N ASN A 30 -1.66 20.66 3.92
CA ASN A 30 -2.68 20.85 2.89
C ASN A 30 -2.67 19.68 1.91
N LYS A 31 -3.01 18.50 2.40
CA LYS A 31 -3.09 17.31 1.57
C LYS A 31 -4.46 17.18 0.97
N GLU A 32 -4.50 16.90 -0.31
CA GLU A 32 -5.74 16.56 -0.97
C GLU A 32 -5.96 15.05 -0.89
N LYS A 33 -7.20 14.66 -0.69
CA LYS A 33 -7.59 13.28 -0.62
C LYS A 33 -8.32 12.90 -1.89
N TYR A 34 -7.94 11.76 -2.45
CA TYR A 34 -8.58 11.23 -3.64
C TYR A 34 -8.97 9.80 -3.39
N LEU A 35 -10.06 9.38 -4.02
CA LEU A 35 -10.34 7.95 -4.16
C LEU A 35 -9.68 7.47 -5.44
N ILE A 36 -9.05 6.32 -5.36
CA ILE A 36 -8.52 5.67 -6.55
C ILE A 36 -9.14 4.28 -6.62
N ASP A 37 -9.65 3.92 -7.78
CA ASP A 37 -10.21 2.59 -7.98
C ASP A 37 -9.19 1.68 -8.66
N SER A 38 -9.55 0.44 -8.87
CA SER A 38 -8.65 -0.54 -9.46
C SER A 38 -8.32 -0.26 -10.92
N SER A 39 -9.00 0.72 -11.52
CA SER A 39 -8.72 1.15 -12.90
C SER A 39 -7.91 2.43 -12.96
N SER A 40 -7.33 2.86 -11.83
CA SER A 40 -6.53 4.08 -11.72
C SER A 40 -7.31 5.37 -11.87
N ASN A 41 -8.62 5.33 -11.73
CA ASN A 41 -9.41 6.56 -11.77
C ASN A 41 -9.33 7.28 -10.45
N LEU A 42 -9.00 8.56 -10.51
CA LEU A 42 -8.90 9.41 -9.33
C LEU A 42 -10.12 10.29 -9.20
N ILE A 43 -10.71 10.31 -8.03
CA ILE A 43 -11.86 11.16 -7.73
C ILE A 43 -11.51 12.03 -6.53
N LEU A 44 -11.51 13.33 -6.74
CA LEU A 44 -11.20 14.26 -5.66
C LEU A 44 -12.33 14.28 -4.64
N LEU A 45 -11.97 14.13 -3.38
CA LEU A 45 -12.93 14.21 -2.28
C LEU A 45 -12.96 15.64 -1.77
N LYS A 46 -14.13 16.26 -1.79
CA LYS A 46 -14.27 17.65 -1.42
C LYS A 46 -14.71 17.85 0.01
N ASN A 47 -15.27 16.86 0.65
CA ASN A 47 -15.82 17.02 1.96
C ASN A 47 -15.40 15.90 2.88
N ASN A 48 -15.81 16.00 4.12
CA ASN A 48 -15.57 15.01 5.13
C ASN A 48 -16.35 13.74 4.83
N SER A 49 -16.01 13.12 3.74
CA SER A 49 -16.62 11.84 3.43
C SER A 49 -16.05 10.78 4.35
N ASN A 50 -16.89 9.87 4.73
CA ASN A 50 -16.52 8.88 5.72
C ASN A 50 -15.85 7.68 5.05
N PHE A 51 -14.60 7.88 4.62
CA PHE A 51 -13.84 6.82 3.96
C PHE A 51 -12.67 6.34 4.82
N ASP A 52 -12.81 6.48 6.14
CA ASP A 52 -11.71 6.16 7.05
C ASP A 52 -11.34 4.69 7.07
N LYS A 53 -12.25 3.83 6.62
CA LYS A 53 -12.01 2.39 6.64
C LYS A 53 -11.30 1.88 5.41
N LEU A 54 -11.14 2.73 4.41
CA LEU A 54 -10.45 2.31 3.19
C LEU A 54 -8.95 2.24 3.41
N PRO A 55 -8.28 1.32 2.74
CA PRO A 55 -6.82 1.32 2.77
C PRO A 55 -6.29 2.65 2.24
N LYS A 56 -5.22 3.14 2.83
CA LYS A 56 -4.66 4.44 2.50
C LYS A 56 -3.36 4.30 1.76
N ILE A 57 -3.13 5.20 0.83
CA ILE A 57 -1.93 5.19 -0.01
C ILE A 57 -1.21 6.50 0.20
N PHE A 58 0.08 6.40 0.51
CA PHE A 58 0.93 7.57 0.77
C PHE A 58 2.14 7.52 -0.16
N GLY A 59 2.65 8.69 -0.48
CA GLY A 59 3.87 8.81 -1.23
C GLY A 59 3.69 9.64 -2.48
N GLU A 60 4.71 10.40 -2.81
CA GLU A 60 4.67 11.22 -4.01
C GLU A 60 4.73 10.33 -5.24
N ASP A 61 3.84 10.57 -6.20
CA ASP A 61 3.72 9.81 -7.44
C ASP A 61 3.17 8.39 -7.23
N ALA A 62 2.63 8.10 -6.05
CA ALA A 62 2.11 6.77 -5.76
C ALA A 62 0.98 6.37 -6.69
N GLU A 63 0.15 7.31 -7.11
CA GLU A 63 -1.00 7.02 -7.95
C GLU A 63 -0.61 6.41 -9.29
N ASN A 64 0.58 6.71 -9.77
CA ASN A 64 1.04 6.20 -11.07
C ASN A 64 1.68 4.82 -10.98
N HIS A 65 1.92 4.34 -9.76
CA HIS A 65 2.62 3.07 -9.55
C HIS A 65 1.79 2.07 -8.75
N PHE A 66 0.68 2.52 -8.20
CA PHE A 66 -0.09 1.69 -7.28
C PHE A 66 -0.71 0.47 -7.96
N ILE A 67 -1.35 0.67 -9.11
CA ILE A 67 -2.06 -0.43 -9.76
C ILE A 67 -1.10 -1.54 -10.18
N ASN A 68 0.09 -1.16 -10.63
CA ASN A 68 1.10 -2.15 -10.98
C ASN A 68 1.48 -3.00 -9.77
N PHE A 69 1.69 -2.35 -8.63
CA PHE A 69 2.01 -3.06 -7.40
C PHE A 69 0.84 -3.92 -6.93
N LEU A 70 -0.36 -3.37 -6.99
CA LEU A 70 -1.56 -4.09 -6.59
C LEU A 70 -1.75 -5.35 -7.44
N ASN A 71 -1.49 -5.25 -8.74
CA ASN A 71 -1.59 -6.42 -9.62
C ASN A 71 -0.59 -7.50 -9.22
N LYS A 72 0.61 -7.11 -8.80
CA LYS A 72 1.59 -8.08 -8.33
C LYS A 72 1.14 -8.77 -7.06
N LEU A 73 0.56 -8.01 -6.13
CA LEU A 73 0.00 -8.60 -4.92
C LEU A 73 -1.11 -9.59 -5.28
N ASN A 74 -2.01 -9.20 -6.17
CA ASN A 74 -3.12 -10.06 -6.56
C ASN A 74 -2.65 -11.31 -7.29
N ASN A 75 -1.65 -11.18 -8.15
CA ASN A 75 -1.14 -12.31 -8.92
C ASN A 75 -0.49 -13.35 -8.02
N ASN A 76 -0.01 -12.93 -6.88
CA ASN A 76 0.61 -13.84 -5.92
C ASN A 76 -0.32 -14.22 -4.78
N ASN A 77 -1.58 -13.84 -4.86
CA ASN A 77 -2.61 -14.17 -3.87
C ASN A 77 -2.28 -13.63 -2.48
N PHE A 78 -1.70 -12.44 -2.43
CA PHE A 78 -1.44 -11.80 -1.14
C PHE A 78 -2.77 -11.48 -0.45
N PRO A 79 -2.86 -11.62 0.88
CA PRO A 79 -4.09 -11.31 1.60
C PRO A 79 -4.28 -9.80 1.74
N ASN A 80 -4.70 -9.16 0.66
CA ASN A 80 -4.79 -7.71 0.55
C ASN A 80 -5.73 -7.09 1.57
N LYS A 81 -6.72 -7.86 2.04
CA LYS A 81 -7.68 -7.34 3.02
C LYS A 81 -7.03 -6.98 4.34
N LYS A 82 -5.84 -7.51 4.60
CA LYS A 82 -5.11 -7.18 5.82
C LYS A 82 -4.32 -5.89 5.71
N ILE A 83 -4.17 -5.34 4.52
CA ILE A 83 -3.36 -4.13 4.31
C ILE A 83 -4.19 -2.91 4.68
N ILE A 84 -3.67 -2.10 5.58
CA ILE A 84 -4.33 -0.87 5.97
C ILE A 84 -3.67 0.37 5.38
N ASN A 85 -2.37 0.31 5.12
CA ASN A 85 -1.64 1.43 4.52
C ASN A 85 -0.64 0.93 3.50
N TYR A 86 -0.46 1.72 2.44
CA TYR A 86 0.55 1.51 1.42
C TYR A 86 1.45 2.73 1.39
N TYR A 87 2.75 2.53 1.37
CA TYR A 87 3.73 3.63 1.33
C TYR A 87 4.62 3.47 0.11
N TYR A 88 4.59 4.45 -0.76
CA TYR A 88 5.41 4.44 -1.98
C TYR A 88 6.63 5.33 -1.79
N PHE A 89 7.77 4.83 -2.23
CA PHE A 89 9.03 5.57 -2.24
C PHE A 89 9.48 5.77 -3.67
N GLN A 90 9.95 6.97 -3.97
CA GLN A 90 10.25 7.34 -5.35
C GLN A 90 11.35 6.53 -6.00
N ILE A 91 12.13 5.79 -5.22
CA ILE A 91 13.10 4.86 -5.79
C ILE A 91 12.42 3.62 -6.38
N GLY A 92 11.09 3.58 -6.34
CA GLY A 92 10.33 2.51 -6.97
C GLY A 92 10.03 1.34 -6.07
N ARG A 93 9.94 1.55 -4.78
CA ARG A 93 9.61 0.44 -3.89
C ARG A 93 8.47 0.80 -2.95
N TRP A 94 7.86 -0.22 -2.40
CA TRP A 94 6.68 -0.09 -1.55
C TRP A 94 6.91 -0.74 -0.19
N ASP A 95 6.35 -0.10 0.84
CA ASP A 95 6.14 -0.75 2.13
C ASP A 95 4.64 -0.87 2.33
N ILE A 96 4.22 -1.92 3.03
CA ILE A 96 2.81 -2.07 3.40
C ILE A 96 2.71 -2.25 4.91
N GLN A 97 1.66 -1.70 5.47
CA GLN A 97 1.33 -1.90 6.86
C GLN A 97 0.07 -2.75 6.96
N LEU A 98 0.18 -3.81 7.73
CA LEU A 98 -0.93 -4.72 7.92
C LEU A 98 -1.63 -4.44 9.23
N ASP A 99 -2.84 -4.93 9.31
CA ASP A 99 -3.59 -4.98 10.53
C ASP A 99 -2.74 -5.62 11.63
N GLY A 100 -2.78 -5.07 12.84
CA GLY A 100 -1.95 -5.57 13.94
C GLY A 100 -0.55 -5.01 13.99
N ASN A 101 -0.32 -3.87 13.36
CA ASN A 101 0.96 -3.15 13.40
C ASN A 101 2.14 -3.88 12.78
N LYS A 102 1.89 -4.72 11.81
CA LYS A 102 2.98 -5.40 11.12
C LYS A 102 3.30 -4.66 9.82
N THR A 103 4.56 -4.37 9.60
CA THR A 103 5.02 -3.68 8.39
C THR A 103 5.92 -4.60 7.59
N ILE A 104 5.70 -4.65 6.28
CA ILE A 104 6.55 -5.39 5.37
C ILE A 104 7.18 -4.41 4.40
N LYS A 105 8.50 -4.47 4.28
CA LYS A 105 9.25 -3.61 3.37
C LYS A 105 9.70 -4.43 2.18
N PHE A 106 9.22 -4.07 1.01
CA PHE A 106 9.52 -4.80 -0.22
C PHE A 106 10.72 -4.19 -0.93
N PRO A 107 11.46 -5.00 -1.70
CA PRO A 107 12.58 -4.49 -2.47
C PRO A 107 12.12 -3.77 -3.72
N HIS A 108 13.04 -3.05 -4.34
CA HIS A 108 12.80 -2.44 -5.65
C HIS A 108 12.74 -3.49 -6.75
N ASN A 109 13.60 -4.50 -6.68
CA ASN A 109 13.70 -5.57 -7.68
C ASN A 109 13.20 -6.88 -7.10
N ASN A 110 12.76 -7.78 -7.98
CA ASN A 110 12.30 -9.11 -7.60
C ASN A 110 11.13 -9.05 -6.63
N VAL A 111 10.20 -8.14 -6.93
CA VAL A 111 9.08 -7.88 -6.03
C VAL A 111 8.18 -9.10 -5.90
N ASP A 112 7.94 -9.81 -7.01
CA ASP A 112 7.07 -10.99 -6.96
C ASP A 112 7.61 -12.06 -6.03
N GLU A 113 8.91 -12.28 -6.06
CA GLU A 113 9.54 -13.25 -5.18
C GLU A 113 9.43 -12.81 -3.72
N ALA A 114 9.62 -11.52 -3.47
CA ALA A 114 9.50 -10.99 -2.12
C ALA A 114 8.07 -11.10 -1.62
N ILE A 115 7.09 -10.90 -2.49
CA ILE A 115 5.68 -11.05 -2.10
C ILE A 115 5.41 -12.50 -1.69
N ARG A 116 5.88 -13.47 -2.48
CA ARG A 116 5.70 -14.88 -2.14
C ARG A 116 6.38 -15.21 -0.81
N LYS A 117 7.58 -14.68 -0.61
CA LYS A 117 8.30 -14.89 0.65
C LYS A 117 7.53 -14.28 1.82
N SER A 118 6.97 -13.10 1.65
CA SER A 118 6.21 -12.45 2.71
C SER A 118 4.98 -13.26 3.12
N ILE A 119 4.31 -13.87 2.15
CA ILE A 119 3.15 -14.71 2.45
C ILE A 119 3.58 -15.91 3.28
N GLU A 120 4.70 -16.51 2.91
CA GLU A 120 5.24 -17.65 3.65
C GLU A 120 5.54 -17.26 5.10
N LEU A 121 6.18 -16.10 5.28
CA LEU A 121 6.55 -15.65 6.62
C LEU A 121 5.33 -15.30 7.46
N LEU A 122 4.31 -14.71 6.85
CA LEU A 122 3.09 -14.38 7.58
C LEU A 122 2.37 -15.62 8.11
N ASN A 123 2.58 -16.76 7.48
CA ASN A 123 1.95 -18.01 7.90
C ASN A 123 2.80 -18.79 8.90
N ARG A 124 3.98 -18.32 9.24
CA ARG A 124 4.86 -18.99 10.18
C ARG A 124 4.69 -18.41 11.57
N LYS A 125 4.61 -19.30 12.55
CA LYS A 125 4.42 -18.88 13.93
C LYS A 125 5.63 -18.16 14.51
N ASP A 126 6.83 -18.52 14.05
CA ASP A 126 8.05 -17.91 14.57
C ASP A 126 8.21 -16.45 14.11
N PHE A 127 7.37 -15.99 13.19
CA PHE A 127 7.38 -14.58 12.78
C PHE A 127 6.23 -13.77 13.34
N GLU A 128 5.39 -14.36 14.17
CA GLU A 128 4.23 -13.67 14.72
C GLU A 128 4.58 -12.44 15.55
N ASN A 129 5.69 -12.52 16.28
CA ASN A 129 6.05 -11.47 17.23
C ASN A 129 6.84 -10.33 16.63
N TYR A 130 7.18 -10.41 15.36
CA TYR A 130 7.93 -9.35 14.72
C TYR A 130 6.98 -8.32 14.13
N ASN A 131 7.28 -7.06 14.36
CA ASN A 131 6.49 -5.96 13.82
C ASN A 131 6.97 -5.51 12.45
N ILE A 132 8.23 -5.75 12.14
CA ILE A 132 8.80 -5.34 10.86
C ILE A 132 9.45 -6.55 10.19
N ILE A 133 9.07 -6.79 8.96
CA ILE A 133 9.68 -7.79 8.10
C ILE A 133 10.29 -7.05 6.93
N ASP A 134 11.61 -7.00 6.87
CA ASP A 134 12.33 -6.22 5.86
C ASP A 134 12.92 -7.16 4.83
N LEU A 135 12.40 -7.08 3.62
CA LEU A 135 12.82 -7.92 2.50
C LEU A 135 13.56 -7.11 1.42
N ARG A 136 14.04 -5.93 1.78
CA ARG A 136 14.68 -5.05 0.80
C ARG A 136 15.99 -5.59 0.26
N VAL A 137 16.69 -6.37 1.04
CA VAL A 137 17.97 -6.95 0.61
C VAL A 137 17.73 -8.35 0.10
N ASN A 138 18.09 -8.58 -1.15
CA ASN A 138 17.84 -9.86 -1.81
C ASN A 138 18.56 -10.98 -1.05
N GLY A 139 17.82 -12.04 -0.77
CA GLY A 139 18.37 -13.19 -0.06
C GLY A 139 18.50 -13.03 1.44
N LYS A 140 18.04 -11.91 2.00
CA LYS A 140 18.09 -11.69 3.44
C LYS A 140 16.72 -11.32 3.98
N ILE A 141 16.42 -11.80 5.16
CA ILE A 141 15.20 -11.42 5.89
C ILE A 141 15.65 -10.77 7.17
N ILE A 142 15.28 -9.51 7.35
CA ILE A 142 15.60 -8.76 8.56
C ILE A 142 14.30 -8.52 9.30
N VAL A 143 14.27 -8.83 10.58
CA VAL A 143 13.06 -8.69 11.39
C VAL A 143 13.32 -7.85 12.61
N GLU A 144 12.30 -7.14 13.04
CA GLU A 144 12.35 -6.33 14.25
C GLU A 144 11.07 -6.47 15.06
#